data_ca2c60aacbda901c3a52f582553092e8
#
_entry.id   ca2c60aacbda901c3a52f582553092e8
#
_cell.length_a   1.000
_cell.length_b   1.000
_cell.length_c   1.000
_cell.angle_alpha   90.00
_cell.angle_beta   90.00
_cell.angle_gamma   90.00
#
_symmetry.space_group_name_H-M   'P 1'
#
loop_
_entity.id
_entity.type
_entity.pdbx_description
1 polymer ?
#
loop_
_entity_poly.entity_id
_entity_poly.type
_entity_poly.pdbx_seq_one_letter_code
_entity_poly.pdbx_strand_id
1 'polypeptide(L)'
;MITRDNYAEEHIRELQAASKGDPGLIERTLYAFGLLGALRKVGMDFIFKGGTSLLLLLSAPKRLSTDIDIVVEPDTDVDSYIEKAGAIFPFTAMEEQKRAGKNNIVKRHFKFSYDSPVRKGPLYILLDVLFEENHYERIVERTIENELLLTEGTNLTVRLPSVDCILGDKLTAFAPYTTGIPLREKKDLEVIKQFYDVSTLIDEFDRFDDVRKTYFAVSQTEIGYRGNGATPEKALEDTIQAAVCIGSRGKQRRMTFLHKIGRASCRERV
;
A
#
# COMPACT_ATOMS: atom_id res chain seq x y z
N MET A 1 -5.70 5.94 21.15
CA MET A 1 -5.83 4.66 20.40
C MET A 1 -7.13 4.70 19.59
N ILE A 2 -7.19 3.97 18.49
CA ILE A 2 -8.39 3.87 17.64
C ILE A 2 -9.56 3.35 18.49
N THR A 3 -10.69 4.09 18.49
CA THR A 3 -11.89 3.74 19.25
C THR A 3 -12.78 2.73 18.51
N ARG A 4 -13.71 2.11 19.22
CA ARG A 4 -14.67 1.18 18.61
C ARG A 4 -15.66 1.87 17.67
N ASP A 5 -15.91 3.14 17.87
CA ASP A 5 -16.88 3.91 17.07
C ASP A 5 -16.47 4.07 15.62
N ASN A 6 -15.16 3.92 15.31
CA ASN A 6 -14.68 3.85 13.91
C ASN A 6 -15.36 2.77 13.08
N TYR A 7 -15.85 1.71 13.70
CA TYR A 7 -16.44 0.55 13.04
C TYR A 7 -17.97 0.58 13.05
N ALA A 8 -18.57 1.67 13.51
CA ALA A 8 -20.01 1.88 13.45
C ALA A 8 -20.46 2.34 12.06
N GLU A 9 -21.62 1.86 11.60
CA GLU A 9 -22.19 2.30 10.31
C GLU A 9 -22.39 3.82 10.27
N GLU A 10 -22.79 4.41 11.38
CA GLU A 10 -23.04 5.85 11.51
C GLU A 10 -21.79 6.67 11.15
N HIS A 11 -20.64 6.37 11.75
CA HIS A 11 -19.37 7.05 11.45
C HIS A 11 -18.97 6.89 9.98
N ILE A 12 -19.11 5.69 9.42
CA ILE A 12 -18.81 5.44 8.00
C ILE A 12 -19.71 6.29 7.10
N ARG A 13 -20.99 6.44 7.45
CA ARG A 13 -21.94 7.27 6.70
C ARG A 13 -21.65 8.76 6.83
N GLU A 14 -21.20 9.22 7.98
CA GLU A 14 -20.73 10.60 8.18
C GLU A 14 -19.54 10.91 7.28
N LEU A 15 -18.51 10.03 7.28
CA LEU A 15 -17.36 10.16 6.39
C LEU A 15 -17.75 10.10 4.90
N GLN A 16 -18.71 9.24 4.54
CA GLN A 16 -19.26 9.20 3.19
C GLN A 16 -19.92 10.51 2.81
N ALA A 17 -20.73 11.08 3.69
CA ALA A 17 -21.44 12.34 3.42
C ALA A 17 -20.45 13.50 3.25
N ALA A 18 -19.39 13.54 4.04
CA ALA A 18 -18.35 14.57 3.97
C ALA A 18 -17.49 14.48 2.71
N SER A 19 -17.02 13.26 2.35
CA SER A 19 -16.10 13.04 1.24
C SER A 19 -16.79 12.74 -0.09
N LYS A 20 -18.06 12.34 -0.07
CA LYS A 20 -18.81 11.74 -1.20
C LYS A 20 -18.15 10.46 -1.74
N GLY A 21 -17.33 9.80 -0.93
CA GLY A 21 -16.58 8.58 -1.26
C GLY A 21 -17.44 7.32 -1.24
N ASP A 22 -16.87 6.20 -1.72
CA ASP A 22 -17.49 4.87 -1.60
C ASP A 22 -17.45 4.40 -0.14
N PRO A 23 -18.60 4.09 0.50
CA PRO A 23 -18.65 3.71 1.90
C PRO A 23 -17.94 2.39 2.18
N GLY A 24 -17.91 1.46 1.22
CA GLY A 24 -17.18 0.20 1.37
C GLY A 24 -15.66 0.40 1.32
N LEU A 25 -15.18 1.39 0.58
CA LEU A 25 -13.76 1.75 0.57
C LEU A 25 -13.37 2.47 1.87
N ILE A 26 -14.19 3.40 2.36
CA ILE A 26 -14.01 4.07 3.65
C ILE A 26 -13.97 3.03 4.77
N GLU A 27 -14.98 2.16 4.85
CA GLU A 27 -15.04 1.07 5.82
C GLU A 27 -13.75 0.25 5.83
N ARG A 28 -13.33 -0.27 4.68
CA ARG A 28 -12.11 -1.10 4.59
C ARG A 28 -10.86 -0.34 4.99
N THR A 29 -10.78 0.96 4.73
CA THR A 29 -9.66 1.79 5.18
C THR A 29 -9.62 1.91 6.70
N LEU A 30 -10.76 2.11 7.36
CA LEU A 30 -10.85 2.14 8.83
C LEU A 30 -10.43 0.82 9.45
N TYR A 31 -10.91 -0.31 8.89
CA TYR A 31 -10.51 -1.64 9.34
C TYR A 31 -9.03 -1.96 9.06
N ALA A 32 -8.45 -1.43 7.97
CA ALA A 32 -7.02 -1.54 7.72
C ALA A 32 -6.19 -0.83 8.82
N PHE A 33 -6.59 0.38 9.21
CA PHE A 33 -5.96 1.05 10.36
C PHE A 33 -6.20 0.31 11.67
N GLY A 34 -7.35 -0.32 11.85
CA GLY A 34 -7.62 -1.22 12.97
C GLY A 34 -6.62 -2.37 13.04
N LEU A 35 -6.32 -2.98 11.89
CA LEU A 35 -5.30 -4.03 11.81
C LEU A 35 -3.90 -3.50 12.13
N LEU A 36 -3.52 -2.35 11.57
CA LEU A 36 -2.25 -1.70 11.88
C LEU A 36 -2.10 -1.44 13.37
N GLY A 37 -3.14 -0.91 14.01
CA GLY A 37 -3.19 -0.68 15.45
C GLY A 37 -3.10 -1.97 16.26
N ALA A 38 -3.77 -3.05 15.82
CA ALA A 38 -3.72 -4.35 16.48
C ALA A 38 -2.31 -4.95 16.45
N LEU A 39 -1.63 -4.91 15.27
CA LEU A 39 -0.24 -5.38 15.14
C LEU A 39 0.73 -4.61 16.06
N ARG A 40 0.58 -3.29 16.13
CA ARG A 40 1.40 -2.48 17.06
C ARG A 40 1.08 -2.74 18.53
N LYS A 41 -0.19 -2.95 18.85
CA LYS A 41 -0.64 -3.24 20.21
C LYS A 41 -0.09 -4.57 20.76
N VAL A 42 0.07 -5.56 19.91
CA VAL A 42 0.69 -6.84 20.30
C VAL A 42 2.23 -6.78 20.32
N GLY A 43 2.82 -5.63 20.03
CA GLY A 43 4.26 -5.40 20.11
C GLY A 43 5.05 -5.90 18.91
N MET A 44 4.40 -6.17 17.77
CA MET A 44 5.10 -6.58 16.55
C MET A 44 5.99 -5.44 16.02
N ASP A 45 7.25 -5.75 15.71
CA ASP A 45 8.18 -4.81 15.06
C ASP A 45 8.20 -5.04 13.56
N PHE A 46 7.99 -3.96 12.79
CA PHE A 46 7.94 -3.99 11.33
C PHE A 46 8.11 -2.58 10.75
N ILE A 47 8.38 -2.52 9.45
CA ILE A 47 8.29 -1.30 8.64
C ILE A 47 6.98 -1.36 7.86
N PHE A 48 6.09 -0.37 8.07
CA PHE A 48 4.83 -0.23 7.37
C PHE A 48 5.05 0.48 6.03
N LYS A 49 4.63 -0.12 4.93
CA LYS A 49 4.80 0.43 3.57
C LYS A 49 3.49 0.37 2.77
N GLY A 50 3.60 0.54 1.47
CA GLY A 50 2.47 0.39 0.56
C GLY A 50 1.57 1.62 0.45
N GLY A 51 0.40 1.44 -0.16
CA GLY A 51 -0.52 2.56 -0.43
C GLY A 51 -1.18 3.13 0.82
N THR A 52 -1.43 2.29 1.83
CA THR A 52 -2.10 2.72 3.06
C THR A 52 -1.17 3.55 3.95
N SER A 53 0.16 3.36 3.87
CA SER A 53 1.12 4.18 4.60
C SER A 53 1.11 5.65 4.16
N LEU A 54 0.70 5.94 2.92
CA LEU A 54 0.57 7.31 2.42
C LEU A 54 -0.50 8.12 3.14
N LEU A 55 -1.50 7.46 3.73
CA LEU A 55 -2.53 8.11 4.55
C LEU A 55 -2.00 8.64 5.89
N LEU A 56 -0.81 8.21 6.32
CA LEU A 56 -0.11 8.73 7.51
C LEU A 56 1.05 9.68 7.17
N LEU A 57 1.51 9.69 5.92
CA LEU A 57 2.66 10.48 5.49
C LEU A 57 2.29 11.78 4.82
N LEU A 58 1.26 11.75 3.97
CA LEU A 58 0.89 12.88 3.12
C LEU A 58 -0.13 13.76 3.82
N SER A 59 0.03 15.07 3.66
CA SER A 59 -0.93 16.07 4.18
C SER A 59 -2.29 16.01 3.47
N ALA A 60 -2.31 15.59 2.20
CA ALA A 60 -3.50 15.48 1.38
C ALA A 60 -3.45 14.24 0.48
N PRO A 61 -3.67 13.03 1.02
CA PRO A 61 -3.66 11.81 0.24
C PRO A 61 -4.77 11.83 -0.82
N LYS A 62 -4.43 11.48 -2.06
CA LYS A 62 -5.34 11.59 -3.22
C LYS A 62 -6.26 10.38 -3.41
N ARG A 63 -6.05 9.30 -2.65
CA ARG A 63 -6.88 8.10 -2.69
C ARG A 63 -6.84 7.34 -1.37
N LEU A 64 -7.86 6.58 -1.10
CA LEU A 64 -7.87 5.61 -0.02
C LEU A 64 -7.14 4.32 -0.43
N SER A 65 -6.72 3.56 0.57
CA SER A 65 -6.10 2.24 0.41
C SER A 65 -6.56 1.32 1.53
N THR A 66 -6.59 0.02 1.28
CA THR A 66 -7.31 -0.95 2.12
C THR A 66 -6.48 -2.14 2.57
N ASP A 67 -5.27 -2.28 2.04
CA ASP A 67 -4.39 -3.40 2.35
C ASP A 67 -3.26 -2.91 3.27
N ILE A 68 -2.75 -3.79 4.13
CA ILE A 68 -1.60 -3.51 4.99
C ILE A 68 -0.40 -4.27 4.44
N ASP A 69 0.62 -3.53 4.04
CA ASP A 69 1.90 -4.07 3.58
C ASP A 69 2.96 -3.80 4.64
N ILE A 70 3.64 -4.81 5.12
CA ILE A 70 4.73 -4.68 6.09
C ILE A 70 5.99 -5.42 5.66
N VAL A 71 7.13 -4.89 6.06
CA VAL A 71 8.43 -5.55 5.93
C VAL A 71 8.91 -5.93 7.33
N VAL A 72 9.37 -7.16 7.45
CA VAL A 72 10.00 -7.69 8.67
C VAL A 72 11.35 -8.28 8.32
N GLU A 73 12.26 -8.35 9.28
CA GLU A 73 13.55 -9.02 9.09
C GLU A 73 13.34 -10.48 8.68
N PRO A 74 14.25 -11.05 7.86
CA PRO A 74 14.08 -12.38 7.24
C PRO A 74 13.71 -13.51 8.21
N ASP A 75 14.27 -13.50 9.42
CA ASP A 75 14.09 -14.55 10.42
C ASP A 75 12.99 -14.25 11.46
N THR A 76 12.15 -13.26 11.21
CA THR A 76 11.10 -12.87 12.16
C THR A 76 10.02 -13.94 12.28
N ASP A 77 9.77 -14.44 13.48
CA ASP A 77 8.59 -15.25 13.77
C ASP A 77 7.36 -14.34 13.94
N VAL A 78 6.49 -14.35 12.95
CA VAL A 78 5.29 -13.50 12.90
C VAL A 78 4.05 -14.20 13.44
N ASP A 79 4.05 -15.53 13.57
CA ASP A 79 2.83 -16.31 13.81
C ASP A 79 2.12 -15.90 15.10
N SER A 80 2.86 -15.80 16.21
CA SER A 80 2.28 -15.45 17.50
C SER A 80 1.73 -14.01 17.54
N TYR A 81 2.33 -13.08 16.80
CA TYR A 81 1.84 -11.70 16.70
C TYR A 81 0.57 -11.61 15.87
N ILE A 82 0.54 -12.31 14.74
CA ILE A 82 -0.60 -12.33 13.82
C ILE A 82 -1.81 -12.99 14.47
N GLU A 83 -1.62 -14.10 15.16
CA GLU A 83 -2.68 -14.78 15.92
C GLU A 83 -3.28 -13.86 17.00
N LYS A 84 -2.42 -13.23 17.81
CA LYS A 84 -2.85 -12.28 18.85
C LYS A 84 -3.57 -11.05 18.25
N ALA A 85 -3.07 -10.51 17.13
CA ALA A 85 -3.70 -9.38 16.46
C ALA A 85 -5.09 -9.77 15.92
N GLY A 86 -5.25 -10.99 15.38
CA GLY A 86 -6.52 -11.51 14.91
C GLY A 86 -7.58 -11.70 15.98
N ALA A 87 -7.16 -11.86 17.26
CA ALA A 87 -8.06 -11.93 18.41
C ALA A 87 -8.52 -10.54 18.92
N ILE A 88 -7.98 -9.43 18.38
CA ILE A 88 -8.36 -8.08 18.75
C ILE A 88 -9.57 -7.63 17.94
N PHE A 89 -10.59 -7.09 18.63
CA PHE A 89 -11.71 -6.43 17.95
C PHE A 89 -11.17 -5.34 16.98
N PRO A 90 -11.69 -5.25 15.75
CA PRO A 90 -12.98 -5.75 15.24
C PRO A 90 -12.91 -7.08 14.46
N PHE A 91 -11.80 -7.81 14.50
CA PHE A 91 -11.65 -9.03 13.71
C PHE A 91 -12.34 -10.23 14.35
N THR A 92 -12.93 -11.07 13.50
CA THR A 92 -13.69 -12.28 13.87
C THR A 92 -12.96 -13.57 13.54
N ALA A 93 -12.04 -13.51 12.55
CA ALA A 93 -11.18 -14.63 12.16
C ALA A 93 -9.92 -14.14 11.46
N MET A 94 -8.88 -14.96 11.48
CA MET A 94 -7.65 -14.77 10.71
C MET A 94 -7.30 -16.07 10.01
N GLU A 95 -6.91 -15.99 8.74
CA GLU A 95 -6.43 -17.14 7.96
C GLU A 95 -5.23 -16.77 7.09
N GLU A 96 -4.26 -17.66 7.00
CA GLU A 96 -3.16 -17.52 6.04
C GLU A 96 -3.59 -17.99 4.65
N GLN A 97 -3.34 -17.14 3.65
CA GLN A 97 -3.53 -17.48 2.25
C GLN A 97 -2.24 -18.05 1.66
N LYS A 98 -2.23 -19.35 1.39
CA LYS A 98 -1.13 -19.98 0.64
C LYS A 98 -1.20 -19.53 -0.82
N ARG A 99 -0.34 -18.60 -1.19
CA ARG A 99 -0.12 -18.21 -2.59
C ARG A 99 1.17 -18.86 -3.08
N ALA A 100 1.18 -19.36 -4.31
CA ALA A 100 2.43 -19.83 -4.91
C ALA A 100 3.42 -18.68 -4.97
N GLY A 101 4.55 -18.82 -4.27
CA GLY A 101 5.63 -17.84 -4.29
C GLY A 101 6.17 -17.68 -5.72
N LYS A 102 6.34 -16.45 -6.17
CA LYS A 102 7.06 -16.14 -7.42
C LYS A 102 8.44 -15.63 -7.04
N ASN A 103 9.47 -16.16 -7.72
CA ASN A 103 10.80 -15.54 -7.77
C ASN A 103 11.58 -15.42 -6.45
N ASN A 104 11.67 -16.47 -5.65
CA ASN A 104 12.45 -16.49 -4.38
C ASN A 104 12.10 -15.40 -3.35
N ILE A 105 11.00 -14.68 -3.53
CA ILE A 105 10.50 -13.70 -2.56
C ILE A 105 9.78 -14.45 -1.45
N VAL A 106 10.23 -14.29 -0.21
CA VAL A 106 9.55 -14.85 0.96
C VAL A 106 8.45 -13.87 1.37
N LYS A 107 7.21 -14.18 0.97
CA LYS A 107 6.02 -13.41 1.32
C LYS A 107 4.97 -14.31 1.94
N ARG A 108 4.31 -13.82 2.99
CA ARG A 108 3.12 -14.45 3.55
C ARG A 108 1.94 -13.50 3.45
N HIS A 109 0.76 -14.06 3.24
CA HIS A 109 -0.47 -13.30 3.03
C HIS A 109 -1.52 -13.77 4.02
N PHE A 110 -2.12 -12.84 4.75
CA PHE A 110 -3.14 -13.15 5.75
C PHE A 110 -4.41 -12.37 5.47
N LYS A 111 -5.55 -12.99 5.72
CA LYS A 111 -6.85 -12.34 5.73
C LYS A 111 -7.33 -12.19 7.16
N PHE A 112 -7.71 -10.99 7.50
CA PHE A 112 -8.37 -10.65 8.76
C PHE A 112 -9.83 -10.37 8.48
N SER A 113 -10.69 -11.30 8.82
CA SER A 113 -12.13 -11.22 8.56
C SER A 113 -12.83 -10.38 9.62
N TYR A 114 -13.88 -9.68 9.22
CA TYR A 114 -14.73 -8.90 10.07
C TYR A 114 -16.17 -8.87 9.53
N ASP A 115 -17.15 -8.54 10.37
CA ASP A 115 -18.53 -8.36 9.96
C ASP A 115 -18.77 -6.92 9.54
N SER A 116 -19.07 -6.71 8.25
CA SER A 116 -19.30 -5.38 7.68
C SER A 116 -20.60 -4.77 8.21
N PRO A 117 -20.55 -3.60 8.86
CA PRO A 117 -21.75 -2.87 9.26
C PRO A 117 -22.51 -2.31 8.07
N VAL A 118 -21.82 -1.99 6.96
CA VAL A 118 -22.42 -1.42 5.75
C VAL A 118 -23.04 -2.48 4.85
N ARG A 119 -22.31 -3.57 4.57
CA ARG A 119 -22.78 -4.64 3.65
C ARG A 119 -23.54 -5.76 4.34
N LYS A 120 -23.57 -5.76 5.69
CA LYS A 120 -24.23 -6.79 6.51
C LYS A 120 -23.76 -8.22 6.20
N GLY A 121 -22.44 -8.41 6.14
CA GLY A 121 -21.85 -9.73 5.89
C GLY A 121 -20.33 -9.72 6.06
N PRO A 122 -19.68 -10.88 5.93
CA PRO A 122 -18.24 -10.99 6.16
C PRO A 122 -17.44 -10.30 5.06
N LEU A 123 -16.49 -9.48 5.46
CA LEU A 123 -15.44 -8.90 4.63
C LEU A 123 -14.08 -9.19 5.26
N TYR A 124 -13.01 -8.77 4.60
CA TYR A 124 -11.66 -8.96 5.12
C TYR A 124 -10.70 -7.84 4.72
N ILE A 125 -9.66 -7.68 5.53
CA ILE A 125 -8.46 -6.90 5.23
C ILE A 125 -7.32 -7.87 4.91
N LEU A 126 -6.53 -7.52 3.89
CA LEU A 126 -5.30 -8.24 3.57
C LEU A 126 -4.12 -7.66 4.35
N LEU A 127 -3.31 -8.55 4.90
CA LEU A 127 -1.98 -8.26 5.41
C LEU A 127 -0.96 -8.99 4.54
N ASP A 128 -0.09 -8.23 3.90
CA ASP A 128 1.02 -8.73 3.13
C ASP A 128 2.32 -8.54 3.95
N VAL A 129 2.95 -9.63 4.32
CA VAL A 129 4.21 -9.65 5.09
C VAL A 129 5.34 -10.02 4.15
N LEU A 130 6.28 -9.11 3.96
CA LEU A 130 7.51 -9.32 3.21
C LEU A 130 8.67 -9.55 4.19
N PHE A 131 9.36 -10.67 4.04
CA PHE A 131 10.55 -11.02 4.82
C PHE A 131 11.79 -10.59 4.05
N GLU A 132 12.35 -9.44 4.42
CA GLU A 132 13.42 -8.80 3.67
C GLU A 132 14.17 -7.81 4.55
N GLU A 133 15.48 -7.63 4.30
CA GLU A 133 16.24 -6.56 4.92
C GLU A 133 15.69 -5.19 4.52
N ASN A 134 15.90 -4.20 5.39
CA ASN A 134 15.47 -2.84 5.10
C ASN A 134 16.29 -2.20 3.97
N HIS A 135 15.65 -1.84 2.88
CA HIS A 135 16.26 -1.14 1.73
C HIS A 135 15.99 0.38 1.70
N TYR A 136 15.30 0.91 2.70
CA TYR A 136 14.97 2.32 2.76
C TYR A 136 16.06 3.12 3.46
N GLU A 137 16.57 4.16 2.80
CA GLU A 137 17.64 5.04 3.34
C GLU A 137 17.22 5.74 4.64
N ARG A 138 15.93 6.07 4.77
CA ARG A 138 15.40 6.76 5.95
C ARG A 138 14.03 6.24 6.38
N ILE A 139 13.98 5.82 7.64
CA ILE A 139 12.74 5.44 8.33
C ILE A 139 12.32 6.61 9.24
N VAL A 140 11.02 6.90 9.24
CA VAL A 140 10.39 7.87 10.13
C VAL A 140 9.37 7.18 11.01
N GLU A 141 9.04 7.78 12.13
CA GLU A 141 7.98 7.33 13.01
C GLU A 141 6.77 8.25 12.86
N ARG A 142 5.57 7.68 12.78
CA ARG A 142 4.31 8.41 12.71
C ARG A 142 3.30 7.85 13.68
N THR A 143 2.52 8.73 14.25
CA THR A 143 1.33 8.35 15.03
C THR A 143 0.27 7.76 14.12
N ILE A 144 -0.43 6.71 14.58
CA ILE A 144 -1.55 6.12 13.82
C ILE A 144 -2.77 7.01 14.08
N GLU A 145 -2.84 8.09 13.33
CA GLU A 145 -3.94 9.05 13.35
C GLU A 145 -4.06 9.76 12.00
N ASN A 146 -5.26 10.06 11.61
CA ASN A 146 -5.60 10.90 10.45
C ASN A 146 -7.05 11.39 10.58
N GLU A 147 -7.52 12.20 9.63
CA GLU A 147 -8.86 12.79 9.63
C GLU A 147 -10.03 11.78 9.56
N LEU A 148 -9.76 10.52 9.17
CA LEU A 148 -10.79 9.47 9.12
C LEU A 148 -10.99 8.79 10.47
N LEU A 149 -10.01 8.88 11.37
CA LEU A 149 -9.94 8.07 12.57
C LEU A 149 -10.43 8.82 13.82
N LEU A 150 -11.34 8.21 14.54
CA LEU A 150 -11.67 8.59 15.92
C LEU A 150 -10.67 7.94 16.87
N THR A 151 -9.92 8.75 17.61
CA THR A 151 -8.89 8.27 18.54
C THR A 151 -9.06 8.85 19.93
N GLU A 152 -8.69 8.08 20.95
CA GLU A 152 -8.70 8.51 22.35
C GLU A 152 -7.40 8.14 23.08
N GLY A 153 -7.00 8.97 24.04
CA GLY A 153 -5.78 8.77 24.82
C GLY A 153 -4.51 8.80 23.99
N THR A 154 -3.49 8.05 24.39
CA THR A 154 -2.21 8.00 23.68
C THR A 154 -2.31 7.10 22.45
N ASN A 155 -2.02 7.63 21.27
CA ASN A 155 -1.98 6.87 20.03
C ASN A 155 -0.69 6.06 19.93
N LEU A 156 -0.80 4.90 19.29
CA LEU A 156 0.33 4.08 18.93
C LEU A 156 1.10 4.71 17.75
N THR A 157 2.39 4.44 17.71
CA THR A 157 3.25 4.86 16.61
C THR A 157 3.64 3.67 15.73
N VAL A 158 4.00 3.96 14.49
CA VAL A 158 4.48 2.99 13.52
C VAL A 158 5.68 3.54 12.77
N ARG A 159 6.64 2.66 12.44
CA ARG A 159 7.80 2.98 11.62
C ARG A 159 7.46 2.79 10.16
N LEU A 160 7.81 3.75 9.32
CA LEU A 160 7.56 3.69 7.88
C LEU A 160 8.66 4.46 7.13
N PRO A 161 8.90 4.15 5.83
CA PRO A 161 9.86 4.90 5.04
C PRO A 161 9.43 6.37 4.90
N SER A 162 10.39 7.28 4.79
CA SER A 162 10.05 8.69 4.49
C SER A 162 9.33 8.83 3.15
N VAL A 163 8.70 9.98 2.91
CA VAL A 163 8.05 10.31 1.62
C VAL A 163 9.01 10.07 0.46
N ASP A 164 10.27 10.52 0.60
CA ASP A 164 11.32 10.36 -0.40
C ASP A 164 11.63 8.89 -0.68
N CYS A 165 11.76 8.08 0.39
CA CYS A 165 12.04 6.65 0.26
C CYS A 165 10.86 5.89 -0.36
N ILE A 166 9.62 6.23 0.00
CA ILE A 166 8.45 5.64 -0.66
C ILE A 166 8.38 6.03 -2.14
N LEU A 167 8.76 7.25 -2.50
CA LEU A 167 8.87 7.62 -3.92
C LEU A 167 9.86 6.72 -4.65
N GLY A 168 11.06 6.50 -4.08
CA GLY A 168 12.05 5.58 -4.65
C GLY A 168 11.50 4.16 -4.87
N ASP A 169 10.82 3.60 -3.90
CA ASP A 169 10.14 2.29 -4.00
C ASP A 169 9.04 2.30 -5.09
N LYS A 170 8.16 3.28 -5.08
CA LYS A 170 7.04 3.39 -6.02
C LYS A 170 7.47 3.57 -7.47
N LEU A 171 8.60 4.21 -7.73
CA LEU A 171 9.17 4.30 -9.08
C LEU A 171 9.49 2.91 -9.64
N THR A 172 9.93 1.95 -8.83
CA THR A 172 10.15 0.57 -9.28
C THR A 172 8.85 -0.16 -9.59
N ALA A 173 7.79 0.09 -8.82
CA ALA A 173 6.47 -0.51 -9.04
C ALA A 173 5.76 0.05 -10.29
N PHE A 174 6.11 1.25 -10.74
CA PHE A 174 5.54 1.90 -11.91
C PHE A 174 6.34 1.65 -13.21
N ALA A 175 7.15 0.62 -13.27
CA ALA A 175 7.97 0.21 -14.41
C ALA A 175 7.42 -1.08 -15.06
N PRO A 176 6.38 -1.01 -15.91
CA PRO A 176 5.53 -2.15 -16.27
C PRO A 176 6.21 -3.23 -17.14
N TYR A 177 7.37 -2.97 -17.72
CA TYR A 177 8.10 -3.92 -18.55
C TYR A 177 9.36 -4.48 -17.90
N THR A 178 9.73 -3.93 -16.73
CA THR A 178 10.93 -4.32 -15.99
C THR A 178 10.59 -4.81 -14.57
N THR A 179 10.49 -3.92 -13.61
CA THR A 179 10.29 -4.25 -12.19
C THR A 179 8.85 -4.07 -11.70
N GLY A 180 8.04 -3.33 -12.42
CA GLY A 180 6.70 -2.95 -11.99
C GLY A 180 5.60 -3.97 -12.30
N ILE A 181 4.37 -3.53 -12.15
CA ILE A 181 3.17 -4.32 -12.39
C ILE A 181 2.97 -4.52 -13.89
N PRO A 182 2.97 -5.76 -14.41
CA PRO A 182 2.85 -6.01 -15.83
C PRO A 182 1.49 -5.59 -16.40
N LEU A 183 1.48 -4.85 -17.52
CA LEU A 183 0.27 -4.39 -18.20
C LEU A 183 -0.61 -5.50 -18.78
N ARG A 184 -0.06 -6.72 -18.95
CA ARG A 184 -0.74 -7.83 -19.62
C ARG A 184 -1.59 -8.70 -18.69
N GLU A 185 -1.56 -8.46 -17.39
CA GLU A 185 -2.17 -9.34 -16.37
C GLU A 185 -3.56 -8.87 -15.89
N LYS A 186 -4.24 -8.00 -16.60
CA LYS A 186 -5.54 -7.41 -16.18
C LYS A 186 -5.47 -6.66 -14.84
N LYS A 187 -4.32 -6.06 -14.55
CA LYS A 187 -4.03 -5.28 -13.33
C LYS A 187 -4.03 -3.77 -13.60
N ASP A 188 -4.92 -3.33 -14.48
CA ASP A 188 -4.97 -1.93 -14.91
C ASP A 188 -5.19 -0.97 -13.74
N LEU A 189 -5.98 -1.41 -12.75
CA LEU A 189 -6.29 -0.64 -11.55
C LEU A 189 -5.05 -0.44 -10.67
N GLU A 190 -4.28 -1.50 -10.47
CA GLU A 190 -3.04 -1.45 -9.69
C GLU A 190 -1.99 -0.54 -10.36
N VAL A 191 -1.91 -0.54 -11.68
CA VAL A 191 -1.03 0.38 -12.42
C VAL A 191 -1.45 1.83 -12.23
N ILE A 192 -2.76 2.11 -12.28
CA ILE A 192 -3.28 3.46 -12.04
C ILE A 192 -3.00 3.90 -10.60
N LYS A 193 -3.16 3.02 -9.62
CA LYS A 193 -2.82 3.33 -8.23
C LYS A 193 -1.34 3.74 -8.10
N GLN A 194 -0.42 3.02 -8.78
CA GLN A 194 1.00 3.42 -8.77
C GLN A 194 1.21 4.78 -9.45
N PHE A 195 0.53 5.08 -10.54
CA PHE A 195 0.60 6.38 -11.20
C PHE A 195 0.16 7.52 -10.27
N TYR A 196 -0.97 7.38 -9.58
CA TYR A 196 -1.45 8.35 -8.60
C TYR A 196 -0.49 8.53 -7.44
N ASP A 197 0.02 7.43 -6.88
CA ASP A 197 0.98 7.46 -5.77
C ASP A 197 2.26 8.19 -6.18
N VAL A 198 2.87 7.81 -7.32
CA VAL A 198 4.09 8.46 -7.83
C VAL A 198 3.85 9.94 -8.11
N SER A 199 2.74 10.30 -8.76
CA SER A 199 2.41 11.70 -9.05
C SER A 199 2.29 12.53 -7.77
N THR A 200 1.61 12.01 -6.74
CA THR A 200 1.48 12.72 -5.46
C THR A 200 2.81 12.85 -4.73
N LEU A 201 3.61 11.79 -4.72
CA LEU A 201 4.91 11.78 -4.05
C LEU A 201 5.94 12.69 -4.73
N ILE A 202 5.88 12.87 -6.07
CA ILE A 202 6.71 13.83 -6.80
C ILE A 202 6.40 15.28 -6.38
N ASP A 203 5.17 15.59 -6.03
CA ASP A 203 4.80 16.93 -5.55
C ASP A 203 5.25 17.18 -4.09
N GLU A 204 5.53 16.12 -3.31
CA GLU A 204 5.74 16.17 -1.85
C GLU A 204 7.19 15.83 -1.42
N PHE A 205 8.05 15.28 -2.30
CA PHE A 205 9.41 14.89 -1.91
C PHE A 205 10.32 16.11 -1.73
N ASP A 206 11.29 15.98 -0.81
CA ASP A 206 12.24 17.04 -0.47
C ASP A 206 13.70 16.63 -0.72
N ARG A 207 14.05 15.38 -0.46
CA ARG A 207 15.42 14.87 -0.45
C ARG A 207 15.69 13.91 -1.61
N PHE A 208 16.14 14.45 -2.73
CA PHE A 208 16.42 13.66 -3.93
C PHE A 208 17.43 12.52 -3.69
N ASP A 209 18.42 12.70 -2.82
CA ASP A 209 19.40 11.65 -2.50
C ASP A 209 18.75 10.44 -1.82
N ASP A 210 17.78 10.64 -0.94
CA ASP A 210 17.03 9.56 -0.29
C ASP A 210 16.18 8.81 -1.32
N VAL A 211 15.53 9.53 -2.25
CA VAL A 211 14.81 8.92 -3.40
C VAL A 211 15.76 8.06 -4.22
N ARG A 212 16.90 8.62 -4.63
CA ARG A 212 17.89 7.95 -5.48
C ARG A 212 18.44 6.69 -4.84
N LYS A 213 18.92 6.77 -3.61
CA LYS A 213 19.52 5.64 -2.90
C LYS A 213 18.51 4.52 -2.69
N THR A 214 17.30 4.85 -2.22
CA THR A 214 16.24 3.86 -2.04
C THR A 214 15.83 3.25 -3.37
N TYR A 215 15.67 4.06 -4.43
CA TYR A 215 15.36 3.55 -5.76
C TYR A 215 16.39 2.52 -6.23
N PHE A 216 17.69 2.81 -6.10
CA PHE A 216 18.73 1.87 -6.52
C PHE A 216 18.69 0.57 -5.70
N ALA A 217 18.58 0.66 -4.38
CA ALA A 217 18.52 -0.51 -3.51
C ALA A 217 17.31 -1.39 -3.83
N VAL A 218 16.10 -0.82 -3.87
CA VAL A 218 14.86 -1.55 -4.15
C VAL A 218 14.84 -2.09 -5.58
N SER A 219 15.29 -1.32 -6.58
CA SER A 219 15.30 -1.79 -7.97
C SER A 219 16.25 -2.96 -8.19
N GLN A 220 17.43 -2.97 -7.55
CA GLN A 220 18.35 -4.10 -7.61
C GLN A 220 17.73 -5.36 -7.03
N THR A 221 17.07 -5.25 -5.89
CA THR A 221 16.37 -6.37 -5.25
C THR A 221 15.24 -6.91 -6.14
N GLU A 222 14.38 -6.03 -6.66
CA GLU A 222 13.27 -6.42 -7.55
C GLU A 222 13.76 -7.05 -8.87
N ILE A 223 14.87 -6.56 -9.43
CA ILE A 223 15.51 -7.15 -10.61
C ILE A 223 16.06 -8.54 -10.29
N GLY A 224 16.69 -8.70 -9.13
CA GLY A 224 17.17 -10.00 -8.64
C GLY A 224 16.04 -11.02 -8.54
N TYR A 225 14.90 -10.63 -8.01
CA TYR A 225 13.72 -11.48 -7.91
C TYR A 225 13.15 -11.89 -9.29
N ARG A 226 13.22 -11.02 -10.27
CA ARG A 226 12.65 -11.28 -11.61
C ARG A 226 13.57 -12.07 -12.52
N GLY A 227 14.88 -12.03 -12.30
CA GLY A 227 15.86 -12.75 -13.12
C GLY A 227 15.85 -12.37 -14.60
N ASN A 228 15.36 -11.17 -14.95
CA ASN A 228 15.14 -10.75 -16.36
C ASN A 228 16.34 -9.99 -16.97
N GLY A 229 17.45 -9.85 -16.23
CA GLY A 229 18.66 -9.17 -16.69
C GLY A 229 18.49 -7.66 -16.94
N ALA A 230 17.44 -7.03 -16.41
CA ALA A 230 17.28 -5.59 -16.43
C ALA A 230 18.34 -4.90 -15.55
N THR A 231 18.48 -3.57 -15.67
CA THR A 231 19.29 -2.75 -14.78
C THR A 231 18.41 -1.67 -14.13
N PRO A 232 18.83 -1.06 -13.03
CA PRO A 232 18.09 0.06 -12.41
C PRO A 232 17.81 1.19 -13.41
N GLU A 233 18.77 1.52 -14.28
CA GLU A 233 18.62 2.56 -15.32
C GLU A 233 17.53 2.20 -16.33
N LYS A 234 17.48 0.93 -16.78
CA LYS A 234 16.42 0.46 -17.66
C LYS A 234 15.05 0.47 -17.01
N ALA A 235 14.98 0.16 -15.72
CA ALA A 235 13.74 0.23 -14.96
C ALA A 235 13.26 1.69 -14.83
N LEU A 236 14.16 2.65 -14.59
CA LEU A 236 13.83 4.07 -14.56
C LEU A 236 13.38 4.58 -15.93
N GLU A 237 14.06 4.17 -17.00
CA GLU A 237 13.65 4.49 -18.36
C GLU A 237 12.24 3.96 -18.68
N ASP A 238 11.92 2.74 -18.25
CA ASP A 238 10.58 2.15 -18.40
C ASP A 238 9.51 2.98 -17.65
N THR A 239 9.80 3.42 -16.43
CA THR A 239 8.95 4.35 -15.66
C THR A 239 8.70 5.66 -16.41
N ILE A 240 9.76 6.28 -16.94
CA ILE A 240 9.67 7.52 -17.72
C ILE A 240 8.82 7.31 -18.98
N GLN A 241 9.05 6.22 -19.71
CA GLN A 241 8.28 5.89 -20.91
C GLN A 241 6.80 5.64 -20.60
N ALA A 242 6.49 4.99 -19.47
CA ALA A 242 5.13 4.80 -19.02
C ALA A 242 4.44 6.15 -18.71
N ALA A 243 5.13 7.05 -18.00
CA ALA A 243 4.64 8.39 -17.69
C ALA A 243 4.41 9.23 -18.96
N VAL A 244 5.35 9.24 -19.91
CA VAL A 244 5.23 9.94 -21.20
C VAL A 244 4.07 9.39 -22.03
N CYS A 245 3.87 8.07 -22.04
CA CYS A 245 2.75 7.44 -22.72
C CYS A 245 1.39 7.93 -22.15
N ILE A 246 1.25 8.01 -20.83
CA ILE A 246 0.06 8.53 -20.18
C ILE A 246 -0.12 10.02 -20.49
N GLY A 247 0.91 10.83 -20.26
CA GLY A 247 0.86 12.28 -20.49
C GLY A 247 0.56 12.68 -21.92
N SER A 248 1.06 11.92 -22.91
CA SER A 248 0.80 12.13 -24.34
C SER A 248 -0.55 11.56 -24.80
N ARG A 249 -1.34 10.99 -23.93
CA ARG A 249 -2.59 10.27 -24.26
C ARG A 249 -2.38 9.21 -25.34
N GLY A 250 -1.23 8.49 -25.28
CA GLY A 250 -0.87 7.42 -26.23
C GLY A 250 -0.35 7.88 -27.60
N LYS A 251 -0.18 9.17 -27.83
CA LYS A 251 0.35 9.67 -29.11
C LYS A 251 1.83 9.32 -29.32
N GLN A 252 2.57 9.08 -28.24
CA GLN A 252 3.95 8.62 -28.28
C GLN A 252 4.04 7.18 -27.76
N ARG A 253 4.10 6.21 -28.67
CA ARG A 253 4.30 4.76 -28.49
C ARG A 253 3.53 4.08 -27.34
N ARG A 254 2.79 3.00 -27.68
CA ARG A 254 2.05 2.05 -26.83
C ARG A 254 0.55 2.33 -26.66
N MET A 255 -0.17 2.47 -27.78
CA MET A 255 -1.66 2.63 -27.83
C MET A 255 -2.44 1.60 -26.97
N THR A 256 -1.89 0.40 -26.76
CA THR A 256 -2.52 -0.65 -25.95
C THR A 256 -2.64 -0.29 -24.46
N PHE A 257 -1.76 0.56 -23.96
CA PHE A 257 -1.73 0.98 -22.57
C PHE A 257 -2.88 1.93 -22.22
N LEU A 258 -3.12 2.93 -23.06
CA LEU A 258 -4.15 3.94 -22.78
C LEU A 258 -5.57 3.43 -22.88
N HIS A 259 -5.82 2.47 -23.77
CA HIS A 259 -7.15 1.86 -23.91
C HIS A 259 -7.56 1.13 -22.63
N LYS A 260 -6.60 0.58 -21.89
CA LYS A 260 -6.79 -0.10 -20.62
C LYS A 260 -6.94 0.89 -19.46
N ILE A 261 -6.08 1.91 -19.38
CA ILE A 261 -6.15 2.97 -18.35
C ILE A 261 -7.47 3.73 -18.43
N GLY A 262 -7.93 4.09 -19.64
CA GLY A 262 -9.19 4.79 -19.81
C GLY A 262 -10.41 4.04 -19.28
N ARG A 263 -10.40 2.70 -19.33
CA ARG A 263 -11.46 1.86 -18.77
C ARG A 263 -11.39 1.75 -17.24
N ALA A 264 -10.20 1.75 -16.67
CA ALA A 264 -10.02 1.67 -15.21
C ALA A 264 -10.36 3.02 -14.55
N SER A 265 -9.93 4.16 -15.12
CA SER A 265 -10.23 5.49 -14.59
C SER A 265 -11.73 5.83 -14.62
N CYS A 266 -12.51 5.25 -15.55
CA CYS A 266 -13.96 5.41 -15.59
C CYS A 266 -14.71 4.65 -14.49
N ARG A 267 -14.06 3.64 -13.87
CA ARG A 267 -14.66 2.86 -12.77
C ARG A 267 -14.36 3.42 -11.38
N GLU A 268 -13.36 4.30 -11.27
CA GLU A 268 -12.92 4.93 -10.01
C GLU A 268 -13.28 6.42 -9.91
N ARG A 269 -14.18 6.93 -10.75
CA ARG A 269 -14.76 8.24 -10.45
C ARG A 269 -15.72 8.09 -9.28
N VAL A 270 -15.18 8.28 -8.11
CA VAL A 270 -15.89 8.69 -6.91
C VAL A 270 -15.11 9.84 -6.31
#